data_7b9819f6730c7412aa3256a76b090490
#
_entry.id   7b9819f6730c7412aa3256a76b090490
#
_cell.length_a   1.000
_cell.length_b   1.000
_cell.length_c   1.000
_cell.angle_alpha   90.00
_cell.angle_beta   90.00
_cell.angle_gamma   90.00
#
_symmetry.space_group_name_H-M   'P 1'
#
loop_
_entity.id
_entity.type
_entity.pdbx_description
1 polymer ?
#
loop_
_entity_poly.entity_id
_entity_poly.type
_entity_poly.pdbx_seq_one_letter_code
_entity_poly.pdbx_strand_id
1 'polypeptide(L)'
;MADRSLVLDANILIRAVLGKRVGQLIERYVGDVDLFAPDTAFVEAEEHLPELCTKRGLPLDKAMAVYERLGALVEELPEPMHSQQEAEARARIERRDPDDWPTIACALTLGCPIWTEDRDFFGAGVPTWTTDRVELYLANKEKPKPLQTDEESGND
;
A
#
# COMPACT_ATOMS: atom_id res chain seq x y z
N MET A 1 1.89 -18.34 2.85
CA MET A 1 1.55 -17.01 3.33
C MET A 1 2.81 -16.27 3.75
N ALA A 2 2.94 -15.04 3.35
CA ALA A 2 4.13 -14.25 3.68
C ALA A 2 4.06 -13.76 5.13
N ASP A 3 5.25 -13.55 5.71
CA ASP A 3 5.33 -13.06 7.10
C ASP A 3 5.08 -11.56 7.20
N ARG A 4 5.14 -10.85 6.08
CA ARG A 4 5.01 -9.40 6.07
C ARG A 4 3.90 -8.98 5.13
N SER A 5 3.26 -7.88 5.49
CA SER A 5 2.17 -7.31 4.70
C SER A 5 2.45 -5.84 4.42
N LEU A 6 1.78 -5.30 3.41
CA LEU A 6 1.95 -3.91 3.02
C LEU A 6 0.66 -3.45 2.37
N VAL A 7 0.19 -2.26 2.75
CA VAL A 7 -1.04 -1.68 2.20
C VAL A 7 -0.66 -0.63 1.17
N LEU A 8 -1.30 -0.69 0.00
CA LEU A 8 -1.07 0.25 -1.10
C LEU A 8 -2.24 1.22 -1.18
N ASP A 9 -1.95 2.51 -1.37
CA ASP A 9 -3.03 3.46 -1.59
C ASP A 9 -3.39 3.51 -3.10
N ALA A 10 -4.45 4.26 -3.43
CA ALA A 10 -4.93 4.32 -4.81
C ALA A 10 -3.87 4.82 -5.78
N ASN A 11 -3.06 5.79 -5.37
CA ASN A 11 -2.03 6.34 -6.25
C ASN A 11 -0.98 5.29 -6.61
N ILE A 12 -0.64 4.41 -5.68
CA ILE A 12 0.31 3.35 -5.98
C ILE A 12 -0.29 2.36 -6.97
N LEU A 13 -1.58 2.03 -6.82
CA LEU A 13 -2.26 1.18 -7.79
C LEU A 13 -2.22 1.80 -9.18
N ILE A 14 -2.49 3.11 -9.26
CA ILE A 14 -2.46 3.81 -10.54
C ILE A 14 -1.06 3.79 -11.13
N ARG A 15 -0.04 4.02 -10.32
CA ARG A 15 1.35 3.98 -10.79
C ARG A 15 1.74 2.59 -11.28
N ALA A 16 1.19 1.54 -10.67
CA ALA A 16 1.47 0.18 -11.11
C ALA A 16 0.95 -0.05 -12.52
N VAL A 17 -0.17 0.59 -12.87
CA VAL A 17 -0.78 0.43 -14.19
C VAL A 17 -0.10 1.31 -15.23
N LEU A 18 0.18 2.57 -14.89
CA LEU A 18 0.62 3.55 -15.88
C LEU A 18 2.15 3.68 -15.97
N GLY A 19 2.88 3.30 -14.93
CA GLY A 19 4.32 3.38 -14.92
C GLY A 19 4.96 2.01 -15.02
N LYS A 20 6.27 1.95 -14.72
CA LYS A 20 7.00 0.69 -14.80
C LYS A 20 7.54 0.25 -13.44
N ARG A 21 8.03 1.20 -12.65
CA ARG A 21 8.77 0.86 -11.43
C ARG A 21 7.91 0.14 -10.40
N VAL A 22 6.71 0.68 -10.13
CA VAL A 22 5.83 0.10 -9.12
C VAL A 22 5.40 -1.30 -9.52
N GLY A 23 4.98 -1.48 -10.77
CA GLY A 23 4.56 -2.80 -11.26
C GLY A 23 5.68 -3.82 -11.18
N GLN A 24 6.90 -3.41 -11.52
CA GLN A 24 8.05 -4.32 -11.44
C GLN A 24 8.34 -4.74 -10.01
N LEU A 25 8.23 -3.81 -9.06
CA LEU A 25 8.43 -4.14 -7.66
C LEU A 25 7.37 -5.10 -7.15
N ILE A 26 6.11 -4.86 -7.53
CA ILE A 26 5.03 -5.74 -7.13
C ILE A 26 5.27 -7.16 -7.64
N GLU A 27 5.56 -7.29 -8.95
CA GLU A 27 5.75 -8.61 -9.53
C GLU A 27 6.95 -9.34 -8.91
N ARG A 28 7.99 -8.59 -8.61
CA ARG A 28 9.20 -9.21 -8.07
C ARG A 28 9.00 -9.74 -6.66
N TYR A 29 8.23 -9.03 -5.83
CA TYR A 29 8.16 -9.35 -4.41
C TYR A 29 6.83 -9.92 -3.95
N VAL A 30 5.88 -10.16 -4.87
CA VAL A 30 4.55 -10.63 -4.47
C VAL A 30 4.59 -11.97 -3.72
N GLY A 31 5.64 -12.77 -3.94
CA GLY A 31 5.78 -14.03 -3.21
C GLY A 31 6.39 -13.87 -1.82
N ASP A 32 6.98 -12.70 -1.54
CA ASP A 32 7.68 -12.46 -0.28
C ASP A 32 6.88 -11.59 0.68
N VAL A 33 5.96 -10.79 0.17
CA VAL A 33 5.16 -9.85 0.96
C VAL A 33 3.72 -9.93 0.48
N ASP A 34 2.78 -9.99 1.41
CA ASP A 34 1.36 -9.94 1.06
C ASP A 34 0.96 -8.50 0.85
N LEU A 35 0.42 -8.20 -0.33
CA LEU A 35 0.05 -6.84 -0.70
C LEU A 35 -1.46 -6.68 -0.64
N PHE A 36 -1.91 -5.60 -0.02
CA PHE A 36 -3.32 -5.31 0.19
C PHE A 36 -3.64 -3.88 -0.20
N ALA A 37 -4.89 -3.63 -0.52
CA ALA A 37 -5.40 -2.27 -0.67
C ALA A 37 -6.87 -2.28 -0.27
N PRO A 38 -7.39 -1.16 0.27
CA PRO A 38 -8.82 -1.12 0.57
C PRO A 38 -9.63 -1.16 -0.71
N ASP A 39 -10.85 -1.66 -0.62
CA ASP A 39 -11.75 -1.71 -1.75
C ASP A 39 -11.94 -0.34 -2.40
N THR A 40 -11.98 0.72 -1.57
CA THR A 40 -12.12 2.09 -2.10
C THR A 40 -10.94 2.51 -2.96
N ALA A 41 -9.74 1.99 -2.69
CA ALA A 41 -8.57 2.33 -3.50
C ALA A 41 -8.70 1.75 -4.91
N PHE A 42 -9.24 0.54 -5.03
CA PHE A 42 -9.47 -0.05 -6.35
C PHE A 42 -10.53 0.73 -7.12
N VAL A 43 -11.61 1.13 -6.43
CA VAL A 43 -12.65 1.93 -7.08
C VAL A 43 -12.08 3.26 -7.56
N GLU A 44 -11.32 3.92 -6.71
CA GLU A 44 -10.73 5.22 -7.05
C GLU A 44 -9.77 5.09 -8.23
N ALA A 45 -8.93 4.06 -8.22
CA ALA A 45 -8.00 3.85 -9.33
C ALA A 45 -8.75 3.63 -10.64
N GLU A 46 -9.80 2.82 -10.59
CA GLU A 46 -10.58 2.54 -11.79
C GLU A 46 -11.25 3.78 -12.34
N GLU A 47 -11.72 4.65 -11.44
CA GLU A 47 -12.38 5.89 -11.86
C GLU A 47 -11.41 6.86 -12.53
N HIS A 48 -10.17 6.89 -12.08
CA HIS A 48 -9.20 7.86 -12.59
C HIS A 48 -8.42 7.38 -13.82
N LEU A 49 -8.36 6.08 -14.05
CA LEU A 49 -7.54 5.55 -15.14
C LEU A 49 -7.93 6.07 -16.52
N PRO A 50 -9.24 6.17 -16.89
CA PRO A 50 -9.55 6.65 -18.24
C PRO A 50 -9.03 8.06 -18.51
N GLU A 51 -9.20 8.97 -17.58
CA GLU A 51 -8.73 10.34 -17.75
C GLU A 51 -7.22 10.40 -17.85
N LEU A 52 -6.54 9.66 -16.98
CA LEU A 52 -5.09 9.65 -16.98
C LEU A 52 -4.52 9.03 -18.25
N CYS A 53 -5.16 8.00 -18.77
CA CYS A 53 -4.74 7.41 -20.03
C CYS A 53 -4.88 8.41 -21.17
N THR A 54 -5.99 9.16 -21.20
CA THR A 54 -6.19 10.19 -22.20
C THR A 54 -5.09 11.25 -22.12
N LYS A 55 -4.78 11.72 -20.92
CA LYS A 55 -3.76 12.74 -20.74
C LYS A 55 -2.38 12.30 -21.17
N ARG A 56 -2.07 11.02 -20.99
CA ARG A 56 -0.75 10.49 -21.31
C ARG A 56 -0.66 9.84 -22.67
N GLY A 57 -1.76 9.81 -23.41
CA GLY A 57 -1.78 9.16 -24.70
C GLY A 57 -1.57 7.66 -24.64
N LEU A 58 -2.07 7.01 -23.58
CA LEU A 58 -1.94 5.58 -23.41
C LEU A 58 -3.23 4.86 -23.79
N PRO A 59 -3.14 3.66 -24.39
CA PRO A 59 -4.36 2.90 -24.73
C PRO A 59 -5.06 2.43 -23.46
N LEU A 60 -6.34 2.78 -23.35
CA LEU A 60 -7.12 2.43 -22.15
C LEU A 60 -7.29 0.92 -22.01
N ASP A 61 -7.52 0.22 -23.12
CA ASP A 61 -7.72 -1.22 -23.05
C ASP A 61 -6.51 -1.95 -22.49
N LYS A 62 -5.32 -1.50 -22.85
CA LYS A 62 -4.10 -2.10 -22.31
C LYS A 62 -3.91 -1.77 -20.85
N ALA A 63 -4.25 -0.54 -20.46
CA ALA A 63 -4.16 -0.14 -19.05
C ALA A 63 -5.12 -0.96 -18.22
N MET A 64 -6.34 -1.17 -18.68
CA MET A 64 -7.31 -1.95 -17.92
C MET A 64 -6.93 -3.42 -17.82
N ALA A 65 -6.26 -3.96 -18.84
CA ALA A 65 -5.75 -5.33 -18.75
C ALA A 65 -4.69 -5.46 -17.66
N VAL A 66 -3.80 -4.46 -17.57
CA VAL A 66 -2.80 -4.44 -16.49
C VAL A 66 -3.48 -4.30 -15.15
N TYR A 67 -4.49 -3.44 -15.05
CA TYR A 67 -5.24 -3.23 -13.81
C TYR A 67 -5.89 -4.53 -13.34
N GLU A 68 -6.48 -5.31 -14.25
CA GLU A 68 -7.08 -6.58 -13.87
C GLU A 68 -6.05 -7.57 -13.36
N ARG A 69 -4.88 -7.60 -14.00
CA ARG A 69 -3.80 -8.46 -13.53
C ARG A 69 -3.31 -8.04 -12.15
N LEU A 70 -3.30 -6.73 -11.91
CA LEU A 70 -2.91 -6.19 -10.61
C LEU A 70 -3.84 -6.69 -9.51
N GLY A 71 -5.13 -6.84 -9.82
CA GLY A 71 -6.11 -7.36 -8.86
C GLY A 71 -5.83 -8.79 -8.42
N ALA A 72 -5.03 -9.53 -9.19
CA ALA A 72 -4.62 -10.87 -8.79
C ALA A 72 -3.38 -10.85 -7.90
N LEU A 73 -2.65 -9.74 -7.87
CA LEU A 73 -1.41 -9.62 -7.11
C LEU A 73 -1.58 -8.83 -5.82
N VAL A 74 -2.55 -7.93 -5.77
CA VAL A 74 -2.84 -7.10 -4.60
C VAL A 74 -4.23 -7.47 -4.14
N GLU A 75 -4.32 -7.95 -2.90
CA GLU A 75 -5.59 -8.40 -2.36
C GLU A 75 -6.44 -7.23 -1.91
N GLU A 76 -7.71 -7.25 -2.30
CA GLU A 76 -8.65 -6.21 -1.89
C GLU A 76 -9.13 -6.50 -0.47
N LEU A 77 -9.04 -5.52 0.42
CA LEU A 77 -9.56 -5.65 1.78
C LEU A 77 -10.91 -4.95 1.83
N PRO A 78 -12.02 -5.71 1.94
CA PRO A 78 -13.35 -5.10 1.89
C PRO A 78 -13.69 -4.32 3.15
N GLU A 79 -14.64 -3.39 3.00
CA GLU A 79 -14.99 -2.49 4.08
C GLU A 79 -15.30 -3.19 5.40
N PRO A 80 -16.07 -4.28 5.43
CA PRO A 80 -16.35 -4.91 6.72
C PRO A 80 -15.10 -5.33 7.49
N MET A 81 -14.00 -5.57 6.80
CA MET A 81 -12.78 -6.01 7.47
C MET A 81 -11.96 -4.86 8.02
N HIS A 82 -12.10 -3.64 7.46
CA HIS A 82 -11.32 -2.52 7.97
C HIS A 82 -12.16 -1.45 8.64
N SER A 83 -13.50 -1.52 8.55
CA SER A 83 -14.36 -0.47 9.09
C SER A 83 -14.31 -0.39 10.62
N GLN A 84 -13.89 -1.46 11.30
CA GLN A 84 -13.77 -1.41 12.75
C GLN A 84 -12.70 -0.44 13.20
N GLN A 85 -11.76 -0.10 12.32
CA GLN A 85 -10.72 0.86 12.62
C GLN A 85 -11.05 2.25 12.09
N GLU A 86 -12.28 2.47 11.64
CA GLU A 86 -12.63 3.75 11.01
C GLU A 86 -12.44 4.94 11.94
N ALA A 87 -12.91 4.84 13.17
CA ALA A 87 -12.81 5.97 14.11
C ALA A 87 -11.36 6.34 14.38
N GLU A 88 -10.51 5.34 14.61
CA GLU A 88 -9.11 5.59 14.86
C GLU A 88 -8.42 6.13 13.63
N ALA A 89 -8.73 5.57 12.45
CA ALA A 89 -8.12 6.01 11.21
C ALA A 89 -8.49 7.45 10.89
N ARG A 90 -9.76 7.80 11.06
CA ARG A 90 -10.21 9.16 10.81
C ARG A 90 -9.54 10.15 11.76
N ALA A 91 -9.37 9.76 13.03
CA ALA A 91 -8.71 10.64 13.98
C ALA A 91 -7.26 10.92 13.58
N ARG A 92 -6.58 9.94 13.00
CA ARG A 92 -5.18 10.10 12.62
C ARG A 92 -4.99 10.97 11.39
N ILE A 93 -6.01 11.07 10.50
CA ILE A 93 -5.86 11.78 9.24
C ILE A 93 -6.79 12.98 9.12
N GLU A 94 -7.54 13.32 10.18
CA GLU A 94 -8.63 14.29 10.08
C GLU A 94 -8.20 15.67 9.63
N ARG A 95 -6.95 16.05 9.85
CA ARG A 95 -6.45 17.38 9.48
C ARG A 95 -5.90 17.42 8.06
N ARG A 96 -6.05 16.33 7.32
CA ARG A 96 -5.50 16.19 5.98
C ARG A 96 -6.61 15.79 5.05
N ASP A 97 -6.44 14.75 4.28
CA ASP A 97 -7.51 14.28 3.42
C ASP A 97 -8.31 13.22 4.15
N PRO A 98 -9.49 13.55 4.67
CA PRO A 98 -10.27 12.57 5.44
C PRO A 98 -10.72 11.38 4.62
N ASP A 99 -10.76 11.49 3.28
CA ASP A 99 -11.16 10.37 2.43
C ASP A 99 -10.11 9.28 2.38
N ASP A 100 -8.91 9.52 2.93
CA ASP A 100 -7.84 8.53 2.96
C ASP A 100 -7.92 7.59 4.15
N TRP A 101 -8.94 7.72 5.00
CA TRP A 101 -9.05 6.90 6.20
C TRP A 101 -9.09 5.39 5.90
N PRO A 102 -9.67 4.90 4.77
CA PRO A 102 -9.69 3.45 4.56
C PRO A 102 -8.30 2.85 4.43
N THR A 103 -7.35 3.56 3.83
CA THR A 103 -5.97 3.09 3.73
C THR A 103 -5.33 2.97 5.10
N ILE A 104 -5.54 3.98 5.96
CA ILE A 104 -5.06 3.93 7.34
C ILE A 104 -5.72 2.77 8.09
N ALA A 105 -7.04 2.60 7.92
CA ALA A 105 -7.77 1.55 8.61
C ALA A 105 -7.26 0.17 8.23
N CYS A 106 -6.94 -0.04 6.95
CA CYS A 106 -6.36 -1.31 6.53
C CYS A 106 -5.02 -1.57 7.20
N ALA A 107 -4.16 -0.56 7.27
CA ALA A 107 -2.86 -0.71 7.90
C ALA A 107 -3.00 -1.01 9.38
N LEU A 108 -3.94 -0.36 10.06
CA LEU A 108 -4.19 -0.64 11.47
C LEU A 108 -4.74 -2.05 11.68
N THR A 109 -5.65 -2.48 10.80
CA THR A 109 -6.23 -3.82 10.89
C THR A 109 -5.16 -4.89 10.71
N LEU A 110 -4.27 -4.69 9.75
CA LEU A 110 -3.25 -5.69 9.42
C LEU A 110 -1.97 -5.51 10.23
N GLY A 111 -1.81 -4.39 10.92
CA GLY A 111 -0.60 -4.11 11.70
C GLY A 111 0.62 -3.96 10.81
N CYS A 112 0.50 -3.27 9.68
CA CYS A 112 1.57 -3.20 8.70
C CYS A 112 1.73 -1.78 8.16
N PRO A 113 2.85 -1.50 7.44
CA PRO A 113 3.07 -0.18 6.85
C PRO A 113 2.21 0.07 5.62
N ILE A 114 2.27 1.32 5.17
CA ILE A 114 1.59 1.77 3.95
C ILE A 114 2.64 2.16 2.91
N TRP A 115 2.40 1.75 1.66
CA TRP A 115 3.19 2.18 0.50
C TRP A 115 2.42 3.33 -0.15
N THR A 116 2.99 4.53 -0.10
CA THR A 116 2.31 5.73 -0.59
C THR A 116 3.33 6.78 -0.95
N GLU A 117 2.97 7.66 -1.90
CA GLU A 117 3.73 8.88 -2.19
C GLU A 117 3.06 10.09 -1.55
N ASP A 118 1.90 9.91 -0.92
CA ASP A 118 1.10 11.01 -0.42
C ASP A 118 1.58 11.43 0.97
N ARG A 119 1.98 12.69 1.08
CA ARG A 119 2.49 13.22 2.34
C ARG A 119 1.43 13.26 3.44
N ASP A 120 0.15 13.21 3.07
CA ASP A 120 -0.92 13.26 4.05
C ASP A 120 -0.88 12.05 4.97
N PHE A 121 -0.24 10.96 4.57
CA PHE A 121 -0.08 9.80 5.43
C PHE A 121 1.10 9.91 6.38
N PHE A 122 2.03 10.81 6.10
CA PHE A 122 3.21 10.97 6.96
C PHE A 122 2.76 11.59 8.29
N GLY A 123 3.17 10.97 9.38
CA GLY A 123 2.79 11.47 10.69
C GLY A 123 1.47 10.95 11.20
N ALA A 124 0.79 10.07 10.45
CA ALA A 124 -0.46 9.49 10.89
C ALA A 124 -0.27 8.38 11.93
N GLY A 125 0.98 8.10 12.31
CA GLY A 125 1.25 7.08 13.30
C GLY A 125 1.33 5.68 12.73
N VAL A 126 1.39 5.55 11.41
CA VAL A 126 1.58 4.28 10.71
C VAL A 126 2.84 4.44 9.86
N PRO A 127 3.74 3.46 9.89
CA PRO A 127 4.93 3.56 9.05
C PRO A 127 4.57 3.65 7.57
N THR A 128 5.29 4.48 6.83
CA THR A 128 5.05 4.67 5.41
C THR A 128 6.33 4.44 4.63
N TRP A 129 6.19 3.94 3.40
CA TRP A 129 7.29 3.74 2.47
C TRP A 129 6.96 4.41 1.16
N THR A 130 7.87 5.24 0.68
CA THR A 130 7.78 5.78 -0.67
C THR A 130 8.43 4.81 -1.66
N THR A 131 8.13 4.97 -2.94
CA THR A 131 8.57 4.02 -3.96
C THR A 131 10.08 3.93 -4.04
N ASP A 132 10.79 5.03 -3.81
CA ASP A 132 12.25 5.02 -3.89
C ASP A 132 12.90 4.23 -2.76
N ARG A 133 12.18 3.94 -1.67
CA ARG A 133 12.73 3.24 -0.52
C ARG A 133 11.99 1.97 -0.15
N VAL A 134 10.84 1.72 -0.76
CA VAL A 134 9.99 0.59 -0.36
C VAL A 134 10.68 -0.75 -0.57
N GLU A 135 11.63 -0.82 -1.49
CA GLU A 135 12.33 -2.08 -1.72
C GLU A 135 13.10 -2.55 -0.50
N LEU A 136 13.52 -1.62 0.37
CA LEU A 136 14.15 -2.02 1.62
C LEU A 136 13.23 -2.90 2.45
N TYR A 137 11.95 -2.58 2.46
CA TYR A 137 10.96 -3.38 3.18
C TYR A 137 10.60 -4.65 2.42
N LEU A 138 10.43 -4.54 1.12
CA LEU A 138 10.01 -5.67 0.30
C LEU A 138 11.07 -6.77 0.28
N ALA A 139 12.34 -6.39 0.23
CA ALA A 139 13.43 -7.34 0.11
C ALA A 139 13.89 -7.91 1.44
N ASN A 140 13.43 -7.36 2.55
CA ASN A 140 13.87 -7.80 3.87
C ASN A 140 13.24 -9.14 4.22
N LYS A 141 14.03 -10.21 4.12
CA LYS A 141 13.53 -11.56 4.36
C LYS A 141 13.72 -12.03 5.78
N GLU A 142 14.40 -11.26 6.60
CA GLU A 142 14.61 -11.61 7.99
C GLU A 142 13.46 -11.14 8.84
N LYS A 143 13.08 -11.93 9.82
CA LYS A 143 12.08 -11.51 10.76
C LYS A 143 12.64 -10.40 11.64
N PRO A 144 11.80 -9.49 12.10
CA PRO A 144 12.26 -8.45 13.01
C PRO A 144 12.92 -9.08 14.22
N LYS A 145 14.05 -8.55 14.63
CA LYS A 145 14.72 -9.06 15.82
C LYS A 145 14.04 -8.50 17.07
N PRO A 146 14.03 -9.29 18.14
CA PRO A 146 13.49 -8.76 19.39
C PRO A 146 14.32 -7.58 19.87
N LEU A 147 13.65 -6.66 20.53
CA LEU A 147 14.33 -5.45 20.96
C LEU A 147 15.46 -5.72 21.93
N GLN A 148 15.29 -6.76 22.74
CA GLN A 148 16.29 -7.07 23.71
C GLN A 148 17.53 -7.69 23.11
N THR A 149 17.54 -7.95 21.85
CA THR A 149 18.71 -8.49 21.26
C THR A 149 19.85 -7.58 21.48
N ASP A 150 19.38 -6.72 21.82
CA ASP A 150 20.16 -5.84 22.15
C ASP A 150 20.87 -6.04 23.31
N GLU A 151 20.52 -6.61 23.55
CA GLU A 151 20.94 -6.58 24.25
C GLU A 151 21.62 -7.07 24.71
N GLU A 152 21.85 -7.45 24.65
CA GLU A 152 22.38 -7.77 24.86
C GLU A 152 23.28 -7.27 24.81
N SER A 153 23.30 -6.89 24.67
CA SER A 153 23.86 -6.40 24.56
C SER A 153 24.47 -5.87 25.09
N GLY A 154 24.36 -5.82 25.44
CA GLY A 154 24.70 -5.46 25.97
C GLY A 154 25.60 -5.41 26.68
N ASN A 155 25.82 -5.95 26.92
CA ASN A 155 26.57 -5.92 27.50
C ASN A 155 27.48 -5.98 27.47
N ASP A 156 27.60 -6.11 27.45
CA ASP A 156 28.41 -6.14 27.10
C ASP A 156 28.85 -5.93 26.86
#